data_0ca26775b86516e375fee0e918f7ca69
#
_entry.id   0ca26775b86516e375fee0e918f7ca69
#
_cell.length_a   1.000
_cell.length_b   1.000
_cell.length_c   1.000
_cell.angle_alpha   90.00
_cell.angle_beta   90.00
_cell.angle_gamma   90.00
#
_symmetry.space_group_name_H-M   'P 1'
#
loop_
_entity.id
_entity.type
_entity.pdbx_description
1 polymer ?
#
loop_
_entity_poly.entity_id
_entity_poly.type
_entity_poly.pdbx_seq_one_letter_code
_entity_poly.pdbx_strand_id
1 'polypeptide(L)'
;MRYLSILGALAMGAMIFVSSQAIAGQDGMKMHGTDSTVTGRVVDPACYIAMDLKGAAHKECAQKCAKAGQAFGILDETNGILYQVLEGSPMADPNALLMDHAEEVVTVKGMVFEKNGMKAIVPKEVTKGS
;
A
#
# COMPACT_ATOMS: atom_id res chain seq x y z
N MET A 1 77.11 -0.02 40.82
CA MET A 1 77.18 -1.16 39.88
C MET A 1 75.77 -1.45 39.38
N ARG A 2 75.51 -0.99 38.18
CA ARG A 2 75.21 -1.87 36.99
C ARG A 2 73.90 -2.58 37.17
N TYR A 3 72.87 -2.57 36.37
CA TYR A 3 72.62 -2.38 34.94
C TYR A 3 71.12 -1.95 34.84
N LEU A 4 70.74 -0.98 34.17
CA LEU A 4 70.29 -0.90 32.76
C LEU A 4 69.50 -2.10 32.27
N SER A 5 68.17 -1.92 32.07
CA SER A 5 67.40 -2.64 31.08
C SER A 5 66.19 -1.85 30.70
N ILE A 6 66.26 -1.38 29.50
CA ILE A 6 65.20 -0.77 28.70
C ILE A 6 64.32 -1.90 28.26
N LEU A 7 62.98 -1.80 28.48
CA LEU A 7 61.98 -2.62 27.79
C LEU A 7 60.89 -1.72 27.25
N GLY A 8 60.94 -1.64 25.94
CA GLY A 8 60.00 -0.88 25.16
C GLY A 8 58.60 -1.49 25.24
N ALA A 9 57.66 -0.65 25.53
CA ALA A 9 56.22 -0.96 25.40
C ALA A 9 55.83 -0.83 23.94
N LEU A 10 55.66 -1.95 23.26
CA LEU A 10 54.93 -2.02 21.98
C LEU A 10 53.45 -1.81 22.26
N ALA A 11 52.99 -0.63 22.00
CA ALA A 11 51.55 -0.35 21.92
C ALA A 11 50.99 -0.95 20.60
N MET A 12 50.42 -2.13 20.68
CA MET A 12 49.61 -2.68 19.63
C MET A 12 48.27 -1.95 19.63
N GLY A 13 48.15 -0.95 18.76
CA GLY A 13 46.89 -0.31 18.45
C GLY A 13 45.97 -1.29 17.72
N ALA A 14 44.98 -1.79 18.42
CA ALA A 14 43.89 -2.50 17.79
C ALA A 14 43.05 -1.49 17.00
N MET A 15 43.26 -1.42 15.70
CA MET A 15 42.34 -0.76 14.77
C MET A 15 41.04 -1.57 14.75
N ILE A 16 40.06 -1.07 15.47
CA ILE A 16 38.67 -1.55 15.32
C ILE A 16 38.20 -1.05 13.98
N PHE A 17 38.22 -1.91 12.98
CA PHE A 17 37.48 -1.72 11.75
C PHE A 17 35.99 -1.82 12.08
N VAL A 18 35.36 -0.68 12.31
CA VAL A 18 33.91 -0.58 12.27
C VAL A 18 33.52 -0.78 10.81
N SER A 19 33.24 -2.02 10.46
CA SER A 19 32.58 -2.33 9.21
C SER A 19 31.20 -1.68 9.24
N SER A 20 31.08 -0.53 8.59
CA SER A 20 29.78 0.02 8.23
C SER A 20 29.13 -1.00 7.28
N GLN A 21 28.34 -1.89 7.85
CA GLN A 21 27.41 -2.66 7.06
C GLN A 21 26.41 -1.64 6.54
N ALA A 22 26.63 -1.18 5.32
CA ALA A 22 25.59 -0.56 4.55
C ALA A 22 24.43 -1.53 4.56
N ILE A 23 23.29 -1.11 5.13
CA ILE A 23 22.03 -1.81 4.97
C ILE A 23 21.71 -1.70 3.49
N ALA A 24 22.19 -2.67 2.74
CA ALA A 24 21.93 -2.82 1.34
C ALA A 24 20.47 -3.21 1.20
N GLY A 25 19.72 -2.34 0.53
CA GLY A 25 18.55 -2.75 -0.22
C GLY A 25 17.31 -2.89 0.63
N GLN A 26 16.57 -1.81 0.73
CA GLN A 26 15.17 -1.94 0.42
C GLN A 26 15.10 -2.26 -1.08
N ASP A 27 15.29 -3.53 -1.43
CA ASP A 27 14.71 -4.06 -2.67
C ASP A 27 13.24 -3.72 -2.58
N GLY A 28 12.81 -2.75 -3.39
CA GLY A 28 11.45 -2.25 -3.37
C GLY A 28 10.51 -3.45 -3.37
N MET A 29 9.59 -3.52 -2.42
CA MET A 29 8.63 -4.62 -2.29
C MET A 29 7.97 -4.84 -3.64
N LYS A 30 8.38 -5.89 -4.33
CA LYS A 30 7.88 -6.21 -5.67
C LYS A 30 6.48 -6.76 -5.53
N MET A 31 5.50 -5.99 -5.93
CA MET A 31 4.11 -6.45 -5.94
C MET A 31 3.91 -7.44 -7.10
N HIS A 32 3.30 -8.59 -6.80
CA HIS A 32 3.03 -9.68 -7.77
C HIS A 32 1.55 -9.70 -8.16
N GLY A 33 1.08 -8.61 -8.75
CA GLY A 33 -0.26 -8.54 -9.32
C GLY A 33 -0.24 -8.59 -10.85
N THR A 34 -1.43 -8.61 -11.45
CA THR A 34 -1.64 -8.57 -12.89
C THR A 34 -2.24 -7.24 -13.28
N ASP A 35 -1.66 -6.56 -14.26
CA ASP A 35 -2.26 -5.35 -14.83
C ASP A 35 -3.62 -5.70 -15.45
N SER A 36 -4.65 -4.99 -15.04
CA SER A 36 -6.03 -5.25 -15.43
C SER A 36 -6.87 -3.99 -15.42
N THR A 37 -8.06 -4.09 -16.01
CA THR A 37 -9.07 -3.04 -16.01
C THR A 37 -10.33 -3.58 -15.33
N VAL A 38 -10.81 -2.87 -14.32
CA VAL A 38 -12.03 -3.21 -13.58
C VAL A 38 -13.01 -2.06 -13.70
N THR A 39 -14.25 -2.35 -14.08
CA THR A 39 -15.35 -1.39 -14.03
C THR A 39 -16.25 -1.73 -12.85
N GLY A 40 -16.52 -0.74 -12.02
CA GLY A 40 -17.33 -0.96 -10.82
C GLY A 40 -17.63 0.34 -10.08
N ARG A 41 -18.45 0.22 -9.05
CA ARG A 41 -18.80 1.32 -8.16
C ARG A 41 -17.74 1.47 -7.07
N VAL A 42 -17.32 2.71 -6.83
CA VAL A 42 -16.49 3.03 -5.66
C VAL A 42 -17.38 2.98 -4.43
N VAL A 43 -17.12 2.06 -3.50
CA VAL A 43 -17.92 1.89 -2.28
C VAL A 43 -17.08 1.96 -1.03
N ASP A 44 -17.72 2.30 0.10
CA ASP A 44 -17.16 2.01 1.43
C ASP A 44 -17.40 0.52 1.74
N PRO A 45 -16.33 -0.31 1.81
CA PRO A 45 -16.51 -1.75 2.00
C PRO A 45 -17.19 -2.11 3.33
N ALA A 46 -16.93 -1.35 4.39
CA ALA A 46 -17.52 -1.62 5.70
C ALA A 46 -19.03 -1.40 5.67
N CYS A 47 -19.47 -0.27 5.14
CA CYS A 47 -20.89 0.04 5.01
C CYS A 47 -21.58 -0.88 4.00
N TYR A 48 -20.93 -1.20 2.89
CA TYR A 48 -21.49 -2.11 1.90
C TYR A 48 -21.67 -3.55 2.44
N ILE A 49 -20.61 -4.12 3.04
CA ILE A 49 -20.64 -5.52 3.50
C ILE A 49 -21.58 -5.69 4.71
N ALA A 50 -21.52 -4.76 5.66
CA ALA A 50 -22.27 -4.90 6.91
C ALA A 50 -23.74 -4.46 6.81
N MET A 51 -24.05 -3.50 5.93
CA MET A 51 -25.36 -2.83 5.90
C MET A 51 -25.97 -2.74 4.50
N ASP A 52 -25.33 -3.29 3.48
CA ASP A 52 -25.72 -3.18 2.06
C ASP A 52 -25.95 -1.73 1.59
N LEU A 53 -25.18 -0.79 2.15
CA LEU A 53 -25.25 0.62 1.81
C LEU A 53 -24.37 0.94 0.61
N LYS A 54 -24.97 1.50 -0.43
CA LYS A 54 -24.30 2.01 -1.64
C LYS A 54 -25.17 3.00 -2.39
N GLY A 55 -24.56 3.73 -3.30
CA GLY A 55 -25.24 4.64 -4.22
C GLY A 55 -25.15 6.11 -3.77
N ALA A 56 -25.71 7.00 -4.61
CA ALA A 56 -25.54 8.44 -4.49
C ALA A 56 -25.88 9.03 -3.11
N ALA A 57 -26.93 8.48 -2.46
CA ALA A 57 -27.35 8.93 -1.13
C ALA A 57 -26.30 8.62 -0.04
N HIS A 58 -25.40 7.68 -0.27
CA HIS A 58 -24.34 7.28 0.67
C HIS A 58 -23.01 8.02 0.43
N LYS A 59 -22.87 8.78 -0.65
CA LYS A 59 -21.61 9.42 -1.08
C LYS A 59 -20.90 10.21 0.03
N GLU A 60 -21.63 11.07 0.71
CA GLU A 60 -21.05 11.90 1.77
C GLU A 60 -20.52 11.07 2.95
N CYS A 61 -21.26 10.02 3.33
CA CYS A 61 -20.83 9.11 4.39
C CYS A 61 -19.57 8.35 3.98
N ALA A 62 -19.55 7.78 2.78
CA ALA A 62 -18.39 7.07 2.24
C ALA A 62 -17.13 7.96 2.18
N GLN A 63 -17.27 9.22 1.78
CA GLN A 63 -16.16 10.17 1.79
C GLN A 63 -15.67 10.51 3.20
N LYS A 64 -16.56 10.61 4.19
CA LYS A 64 -16.18 10.84 5.59
C LYS A 64 -15.40 9.64 6.16
N CYS A 65 -15.85 8.43 5.90
CA CYS A 65 -15.14 7.21 6.28
C CYS A 65 -13.76 7.11 5.62
N ALA A 66 -13.67 7.45 4.33
CA ALA A 66 -12.40 7.46 3.60
C ALA A 66 -11.41 8.49 4.19
N LYS A 67 -11.87 9.68 4.54
CA LYS A 67 -11.06 10.70 5.24
C LYS A 67 -10.59 10.25 6.63
N ALA A 68 -11.34 9.37 7.27
CA ALA A 68 -10.99 8.78 8.56
C ALA A 68 -10.03 7.57 8.43
N GLY A 69 -9.65 7.21 7.19
CA GLY A 69 -8.66 6.16 6.93
C GLY A 69 -9.24 4.85 6.37
N GLN A 70 -10.55 4.77 6.12
CA GLN A 70 -11.15 3.60 5.48
C GLN A 70 -10.78 3.58 3.99
N ALA A 71 -10.10 2.53 3.52
CA ALA A 71 -9.86 2.36 2.10
C ALA A 71 -11.16 2.00 1.37
N PHE A 72 -11.37 2.58 0.18
CA PHE A 72 -12.45 2.22 -0.69
C PHE A 72 -12.34 0.79 -1.24
N GLY A 73 -13.43 0.30 -1.80
CA GLY A 73 -13.47 -0.86 -2.66
C GLY A 73 -14.05 -0.51 -4.02
N ILE A 74 -13.75 -1.34 -5.02
CA ILE A 74 -14.39 -1.28 -6.33
C ILE A 74 -15.33 -2.48 -6.43
N LEU A 75 -16.62 -2.20 -6.45
CA LEU A 75 -17.67 -3.22 -6.57
C LEU A 75 -18.02 -3.42 -8.05
N ASP A 76 -17.57 -4.51 -8.62
CA ASP A 76 -18.04 -5.00 -9.91
C ASP A 76 -19.46 -5.58 -9.71
N GLU A 77 -20.46 -4.76 -9.94
CA GLU A 77 -21.87 -5.15 -9.74
C GLU A 77 -22.34 -6.21 -10.74
N THR A 78 -21.67 -6.32 -11.89
CA THR A 78 -22.01 -7.32 -12.93
C THR A 78 -21.63 -8.73 -12.49
N ASN A 79 -20.45 -8.88 -11.89
CA ASN A 79 -19.92 -10.16 -11.47
C ASN A 79 -20.07 -10.42 -9.96
N GLY A 80 -20.54 -9.44 -9.20
CA GLY A 80 -20.68 -9.53 -7.74
C GLY A 80 -19.34 -9.62 -7.01
N ILE A 81 -18.30 -8.95 -7.54
CA ILE A 81 -16.95 -9.01 -7.00
C ILE A 81 -16.60 -7.67 -6.36
N LEU A 82 -16.16 -7.70 -5.11
CA LEU A 82 -15.59 -6.55 -4.43
C LEU A 82 -14.07 -6.63 -4.45
N TYR A 83 -13.42 -5.65 -5.07
CA TYR A 83 -11.97 -5.47 -5.05
C TYR A 83 -11.61 -4.49 -3.95
N GLN A 84 -10.88 -4.93 -2.93
CA GLN A 84 -10.33 -4.03 -1.91
C GLN A 84 -9.27 -3.13 -2.54
N VAL A 85 -9.37 -1.83 -2.35
CA VAL A 85 -8.33 -0.90 -2.81
C VAL A 85 -7.14 -0.95 -1.87
N LEU A 86 -5.95 -1.09 -2.44
CA LEU A 86 -4.69 -1.11 -1.70
C LEU A 86 -3.84 0.10 -2.06
N GLU A 87 -2.96 0.48 -1.16
CA GLU A 87 -1.93 1.48 -1.41
C GLU A 87 -0.89 0.96 -2.42
N GLY A 88 -0.41 1.82 -3.31
CA GLY A 88 0.58 1.46 -4.33
C GLY A 88 2.02 1.46 -3.82
N SER A 89 2.26 2.03 -2.66
CA SER A 89 3.53 2.04 -1.93
C SER A 89 3.27 2.27 -0.46
N PRO A 90 4.19 1.90 0.43
CA PRO A 90 4.02 2.13 1.86
C PRO A 90 3.64 3.57 2.19
N MET A 91 2.60 3.76 2.99
CA MET A 91 2.06 5.05 3.44
C MET A 91 1.44 5.94 2.33
N ALA A 92 1.24 5.44 1.12
CA ALA A 92 0.46 6.15 0.12
C ALA A 92 -1.02 6.12 0.48
N ASP A 93 -1.75 7.18 0.12
CA ASP A 93 -3.21 7.20 0.29
C ASP A 93 -3.88 6.31 -0.77
N PRO A 94 -4.52 5.19 -0.38
CA PRO A 94 -5.20 4.32 -1.33
C PRO A 94 -6.40 4.99 -2.00
N ASN A 95 -6.94 6.04 -1.39
CA ASN A 95 -8.16 6.73 -1.85
C ASN A 95 -7.88 7.91 -2.78
N ALA A 96 -6.61 8.30 -2.98
CA ALA A 96 -6.24 9.54 -3.67
C ALA A 96 -6.91 9.73 -5.05
N LEU A 97 -7.01 8.65 -5.84
CA LEU A 97 -7.65 8.68 -7.17
C LEU A 97 -9.18 8.47 -7.14
N LEU A 98 -9.75 8.12 -5.99
CA LEU A 98 -11.13 7.65 -5.87
C LEU A 98 -12.02 8.58 -5.04
N MET A 99 -11.45 9.49 -4.28
CA MET A 99 -12.19 10.33 -3.31
C MET A 99 -13.35 11.10 -3.95
N ASP A 100 -13.13 11.67 -5.12
CA ASP A 100 -14.15 12.44 -5.83
C ASP A 100 -15.20 11.54 -6.51
N HIS A 101 -14.87 10.28 -6.70
CA HIS A 101 -15.69 9.26 -7.34
C HIS A 101 -16.45 8.36 -6.36
N ALA A 102 -16.45 8.68 -5.07
CA ALA A 102 -17.18 7.90 -4.08
C ALA A 102 -18.62 7.68 -4.53
N GLU A 103 -19.07 6.41 -4.49
CA GLU A 103 -20.41 5.94 -4.91
C GLU A 103 -20.74 6.14 -6.40
N GLU A 104 -19.75 6.48 -7.22
CA GLU A 104 -19.90 6.54 -8.68
C GLU A 104 -19.33 5.27 -9.33
N VAL A 105 -19.85 4.93 -10.51
CA VAL A 105 -19.28 3.88 -11.34
C VAL A 105 -18.06 4.43 -12.08
N VAL A 106 -16.97 3.73 -11.98
CA VAL A 106 -15.68 4.09 -12.60
C VAL A 106 -15.08 2.91 -13.35
N THR A 107 -14.19 3.21 -14.28
CA THR A 107 -13.26 2.24 -14.87
C THR A 107 -11.86 2.50 -14.33
N VAL A 108 -11.33 1.51 -13.64
CA VAL A 108 -10.04 1.56 -12.97
C VAL A 108 -9.05 0.67 -13.72
N LYS A 109 -7.97 1.25 -14.21
CA LYS A 109 -6.79 0.49 -14.64
C LYS A 109 -5.83 0.40 -13.47
N GLY A 110 -5.34 -0.78 -13.18
CA GLY A 110 -4.47 -0.99 -12.06
C GLY A 110 -3.90 -2.39 -11.98
N MET A 111 -3.21 -2.65 -10.90
CA MET A 111 -2.66 -3.97 -10.61
C MET A 111 -3.64 -4.72 -9.72
N VAL A 112 -4.15 -5.84 -10.22
CA VAL A 112 -5.12 -6.70 -9.52
C VAL A 112 -4.38 -7.87 -8.86
N PHE A 113 -4.82 -8.20 -7.66
CA PHE A 113 -4.30 -9.29 -6.84
C PHE A 113 -5.46 -10.22 -6.45
N GLU A 114 -5.14 -11.48 -6.29
CA GLU A 114 -6.04 -12.46 -5.70
C GLU A 114 -5.27 -13.33 -4.71
N LYS A 115 -5.78 -13.47 -3.51
CA LYS A 115 -5.22 -14.33 -2.47
C LYS A 115 -6.31 -14.84 -1.54
N ASN A 116 -6.39 -16.17 -1.39
CA ASN A 116 -7.33 -16.84 -0.48
C ASN A 116 -8.80 -16.40 -0.69
N GLY A 117 -9.21 -16.21 -1.94
CA GLY A 117 -10.55 -15.74 -2.29
C GLY A 117 -10.76 -14.22 -2.18
N MET A 118 -9.83 -13.47 -1.62
CA MET A 118 -9.88 -12.01 -1.62
C MET A 118 -9.32 -11.45 -2.91
N LYS A 119 -10.03 -10.47 -3.47
CA LYS A 119 -9.56 -9.69 -4.61
C LYS A 119 -9.22 -8.27 -4.17
N ALA A 120 -8.14 -7.73 -4.72
CA ALA A 120 -7.69 -6.39 -4.42
C ALA A 120 -7.16 -5.69 -5.67
N ILE A 121 -7.08 -4.37 -5.63
CA ILE A 121 -6.56 -3.56 -6.73
C ILE A 121 -5.74 -2.39 -6.20
N VAL A 122 -4.59 -2.14 -6.82
CA VAL A 122 -3.86 -0.88 -6.71
C VAL A 122 -4.20 -0.04 -7.92
N PRO A 123 -4.97 1.05 -7.76
CA PRO A 123 -5.34 1.92 -8.87
C PRO A 123 -4.13 2.65 -9.45
N LYS A 124 -4.04 2.73 -10.77
CA LYS A 124 -3.05 3.54 -11.50
C LYS A 124 -3.72 4.67 -12.28
N GLU A 125 -4.91 4.42 -12.81
CA GLU A 125 -5.71 5.36 -13.57
C GLU A 125 -7.20 5.11 -13.29
N VAL A 126 -7.96 6.17 -13.10
CA VAL A 126 -9.40 6.11 -12.86
C VAL A 126 -10.10 7.03 -13.85
N THR A 127 -11.09 6.50 -14.55
CA THR A 127 -11.95 7.25 -15.45
C THR A 127 -13.42 7.01 -15.08
N LYS A 128 -14.28 7.97 -15.39
CA LYS A 128 -15.72 7.81 -15.16
C LYS A 128 -16.23 6.62 -16.01
N GLY A 129 -16.96 5.73 -15.38
CA GLY A 129 -17.59 4.59 -16.05
C GLY A 129 -18.77 5.06 -16.92
N SER A 130 -19.06 4.29 -17.95
CA SER A 130 -20.22 4.50 -18.83
C SER A 130 -21.44 3.87 -18.23
#